data_3f33992478aa65009b92ae8fb011927e
#
_entry.id   3f33992478aa65009b92ae8fb011927e
#
_cell.length_a   1.000
_cell.length_b   1.000
_cell.length_c   1.000
_cell.angle_alpha   90.00
_cell.angle_beta   90.00
_cell.angle_gamma   90.00
#
_symmetry.space_group_name_H-M   'P 1'
#
loop_
_entity.id
_entity.type
_entity.pdbx_description
1 polymer ?
#
loop_
_entity_poly.entity_id
_entity_poly.type
_entity_poly.pdbx_seq_one_letter_code
_entity_poly.pdbx_strand_id
1 'polypeptide(L)'
;KAFFEELDMQIVFSEESSRDTYYKGQHTIPSDTVCYPAKLVHGHIESLLEKNVDFIFYPCMSYNLDEGESDNHFNCPVVAYYPELLKANNQRLNDGNFIHPYLDLNREKNVVSVMTDVLTGYGVKKSQVKIAVKKAFSALSDYRNEIFNKGNRIINRARENGQKIIVLAGRPYHIDKEINHGIHKLITSLGMAVVSEDAVFQYGHYPDPHVLNQWSYHARLYRAAQYVTTQPDMQLVQLVSFGCGIDAITTDEVREILESKGKLYTQLKIDEINNLGAAKIRLRSLVAAMDER
;
A
#
# COMPACT_ATOMS: atom_id res chain seq x y z
N LYS A 1 -13.00 -6.05 -6.30
CA LYS A 1 -14.20 -5.52 -6.99
C LYS A 1 -14.56 -6.41 -8.16
N ALA A 2 -13.77 -6.42 -9.26
CA ALA A 2 -14.07 -7.17 -10.50
C ALA A 2 -14.43 -8.64 -10.30
N PHE A 3 -13.89 -9.31 -9.27
CA PHE A 3 -14.21 -10.69 -8.93
C PHE A 3 -15.69 -10.88 -8.55
N PHE A 4 -16.19 -10.07 -7.63
CA PHE A 4 -17.56 -10.19 -7.13
C PHE A 4 -18.59 -9.64 -8.12
N GLU A 5 -18.24 -8.61 -8.87
CA GLU A 5 -19.10 -8.10 -9.98
C GLU A 5 -19.32 -9.17 -11.07
N GLU A 6 -18.30 -9.97 -11.39
CA GLU A 6 -18.45 -11.07 -12.35
C GLU A 6 -19.36 -12.20 -11.85
N LEU A 7 -19.62 -12.24 -10.55
CA LEU A 7 -20.54 -13.18 -9.90
C LEU A 7 -21.92 -12.57 -9.62
N ASP A 8 -22.24 -11.40 -10.21
CA ASP A 8 -23.47 -10.64 -9.99
C ASP A 8 -23.75 -10.29 -8.51
N MET A 9 -22.67 -10.15 -7.71
CA MET A 9 -22.77 -9.74 -6.32
C MET A 9 -22.70 -8.22 -6.19
N GLN A 10 -23.61 -7.63 -5.43
CA GLN A 10 -23.56 -6.21 -5.11
C GLN A 10 -22.41 -5.92 -4.13
N ILE A 11 -21.60 -4.92 -4.44
CA ILE A 11 -20.44 -4.56 -3.62
C ILE A 11 -20.73 -3.26 -2.86
N VAL A 12 -20.53 -3.33 -1.55
CA VAL A 12 -20.59 -2.18 -0.66
C VAL A 12 -19.20 -1.92 -0.11
N PHE A 13 -18.66 -0.73 -0.32
CA PHE A 13 -17.41 -0.31 0.29
C PHE A 13 -17.66 0.42 1.62
N SER A 14 -16.70 0.33 2.52
CA SER A 14 -16.61 1.26 3.64
C SER A 14 -16.41 2.69 3.13
N GLU A 15 -16.65 3.65 3.99
CA GLU A 15 -16.41 5.07 3.67
C GLU A 15 -14.92 5.36 3.50
N GLU A 16 -14.59 6.53 2.95
CA GLU A 16 -13.21 6.99 2.92
C GLU A 16 -12.66 7.15 4.34
N SER A 17 -11.37 6.83 4.51
CA SER A 17 -10.71 6.97 5.80
C SER A 17 -10.75 8.40 6.32
N SER A 18 -11.01 8.54 7.60
CA SER A 18 -11.07 9.80 8.32
C SER A 18 -10.73 9.59 9.80
N ARG A 19 -10.55 10.68 10.53
CA ARG A 19 -10.41 10.62 11.99
C ARG A 19 -11.62 9.97 12.67
N ASP A 20 -12.82 10.21 12.13
CA ASP A 20 -14.06 9.61 12.63
C ASP A 20 -14.07 8.08 12.40
N THR A 21 -13.50 7.61 11.30
CA THR A 21 -13.29 6.17 11.06
C THR A 21 -12.43 5.56 12.16
N TYR A 22 -11.34 6.22 12.55
CA TYR A 22 -10.51 5.76 13.66
C TYR A 22 -11.30 5.67 14.97
N TYR A 23 -12.02 6.73 15.34
CA TYR A 23 -12.81 6.74 16.60
C TYR A 23 -13.90 5.69 16.62
N LYS A 24 -14.54 5.43 15.49
CA LYS A 24 -15.58 4.42 15.35
C LYS A 24 -15.08 3.01 15.74
N GLY A 25 -13.86 2.66 15.32
CA GLY A 25 -13.27 1.34 15.59
C GLY A 25 -12.42 1.25 16.85
N GLN A 26 -12.14 2.35 17.53
CA GLN A 26 -11.14 2.43 18.60
C GLN A 26 -11.36 1.41 19.72
N HIS A 27 -12.61 1.12 20.08
CA HIS A 27 -12.96 0.20 21.15
C HIS A 27 -12.62 -1.27 20.86
N THR A 28 -12.33 -1.64 19.62
CA THR A 28 -11.95 -3.00 19.21
C THR A 28 -10.46 -3.16 18.96
N ILE A 29 -9.67 -2.08 19.07
CA ILE A 29 -8.21 -2.10 18.85
C ILE A 29 -7.53 -2.74 20.06
N PRO A 30 -6.85 -3.90 19.89
CA PRO A 30 -6.28 -4.62 21.03
C PRO A 30 -4.94 -4.06 21.52
N SER A 31 -4.27 -3.23 20.72
CA SER A 31 -2.94 -2.68 21.05
C SER A 31 -2.70 -1.35 20.36
N ASP A 32 -2.20 -0.37 21.12
CA ASP A 32 -1.80 0.93 20.60
C ASP A 32 -0.51 0.89 19.78
N THR A 33 0.24 -0.20 19.83
CA THR A 33 1.52 -0.35 19.11
C THR A 33 1.38 -0.73 17.65
N VAL A 34 0.17 -1.13 17.20
CA VAL A 34 -0.09 -1.44 15.80
C VAL A 34 -0.08 -0.16 14.95
N CYS A 35 0.35 -0.27 13.70
CA CYS A 35 0.42 0.88 12.80
C CYS A 35 -0.97 1.51 12.54
N TYR A 36 -0.99 2.82 12.28
CA TYR A 36 -2.23 3.58 12.09
C TYR A 36 -3.16 3.01 10.99
N PRO A 37 -2.66 2.57 9.83
CA PRO A 37 -3.51 1.91 8.83
C PRO A 37 -4.29 0.71 9.38
N ALA A 38 -3.67 -0.10 10.21
CA ALA A 38 -4.34 -1.24 10.83
C ALA A 38 -5.41 -0.80 11.84
N LYS A 39 -5.17 0.28 12.60
CA LYS A 39 -6.18 0.87 13.49
C LYS A 39 -7.41 1.37 12.74
N LEU A 40 -7.22 2.00 11.57
CA LEU A 40 -8.32 2.45 10.71
C LEU A 40 -9.20 1.30 10.21
N VAL A 41 -8.63 0.12 9.97
CA VAL A 41 -9.40 -1.05 9.52
C VAL A 41 -10.52 -1.40 10.51
N HIS A 42 -10.30 -1.26 11.81
CA HIS A 42 -11.33 -1.48 12.83
C HIS A 42 -12.58 -0.62 12.58
N GLY A 43 -12.38 0.66 12.29
CA GLY A 43 -13.48 1.58 11.97
C GLY A 43 -14.15 1.27 10.65
N HIS A 44 -13.40 0.83 9.64
CA HIS A 44 -13.99 0.38 8.38
C HIS A 44 -14.87 -0.85 8.56
N ILE A 45 -14.45 -1.81 9.39
CA ILE A 45 -15.29 -2.99 9.73
C ILE A 45 -16.56 -2.56 10.46
N GLU A 46 -16.47 -1.67 11.46
CA GLU A 46 -17.65 -1.16 12.16
C GLU A 46 -18.61 -0.44 11.19
N SER A 47 -18.09 0.36 10.26
CA SER A 47 -18.87 1.03 9.24
C SER A 47 -19.63 0.06 8.32
N LEU A 48 -19.02 -1.08 7.96
CA LEU A 48 -19.66 -2.10 7.13
C LEU A 48 -20.71 -2.89 7.92
N LEU A 49 -20.46 -3.19 9.19
CA LEU A 49 -21.44 -3.85 10.07
C LEU A 49 -22.73 -3.03 10.25
N GLU A 50 -22.64 -1.69 10.18
CA GLU A 50 -23.82 -0.81 10.22
C GLU A 50 -24.61 -0.78 8.90
N LYS A 51 -24.00 -1.19 7.78
CA LYS A 51 -24.65 -1.17 6.45
C LYS A 51 -25.50 -2.41 6.15
N ASN A 52 -25.63 -3.34 7.10
CA ASN A 52 -26.43 -4.57 6.96
C ASN A 52 -26.10 -5.37 5.68
N VAL A 53 -24.80 -5.52 5.39
CA VAL A 53 -24.32 -6.35 4.29
C VAL A 53 -24.46 -7.84 4.64
N ASP A 54 -24.66 -8.72 3.66
CA ASP A 54 -24.78 -10.17 3.88
C ASP A 54 -23.51 -10.76 4.49
N PHE A 55 -22.35 -10.29 4.04
CA PHE A 55 -21.06 -10.61 4.64
C PHE A 55 -20.00 -9.54 4.32
N ILE A 56 -18.98 -9.46 5.17
CA ILE A 56 -17.79 -8.67 4.97
C ILE A 56 -16.68 -9.60 4.47
N PHE A 57 -16.09 -9.28 3.32
CA PHE A 57 -14.96 -10.03 2.76
C PHE A 57 -13.66 -9.27 3.02
N TYR A 58 -12.80 -9.83 3.86
CA TYR A 58 -11.48 -9.28 4.16
C TYR A 58 -10.44 -10.41 4.25
N PRO A 59 -9.73 -10.74 3.16
CA PRO A 59 -8.85 -11.90 3.13
C PRO A 59 -7.54 -11.68 3.89
N CYS A 60 -7.00 -12.76 4.44
CA CYS A 60 -5.62 -12.86 4.90
C CYS A 60 -4.69 -12.98 3.68
N MET A 61 -3.95 -11.91 3.39
CA MET A 61 -3.09 -11.83 2.21
C MET A 61 -1.63 -12.11 2.60
N SER A 62 -1.27 -13.39 2.77
CA SER A 62 0.07 -13.75 3.22
C SER A 62 1.14 -13.60 2.14
N TYR A 63 0.79 -13.85 0.87
CA TYR A 63 1.72 -13.86 -0.25
C TYR A 63 1.18 -13.07 -1.44
N ASN A 64 2.02 -12.23 -2.04
CA ASN A 64 1.65 -11.34 -3.13
C ASN A 64 2.11 -11.89 -4.50
N LEU A 65 1.80 -11.15 -5.57
CA LEU A 65 2.30 -11.43 -6.91
C LEU A 65 3.83 -11.37 -6.95
N ASP A 66 4.41 -12.26 -7.73
CA ASP A 66 5.82 -12.17 -8.12
C ASP A 66 5.99 -10.99 -9.09
N GLU A 67 6.78 -10.00 -8.69
CA GLU A 67 7.12 -8.84 -9.50
C GLU A 67 8.55 -8.92 -10.05
N GLY A 68 9.17 -10.09 -9.92
CA GLY A 68 10.58 -10.31 -10.18
C GLY A 68 11.49 -9.62 -9.15
N GLU A 69 12.75 -10.01 -9.11
CA GLU A 69 13.79 -9.30 -8.38
C GLU A 69 13.59 -9.19 -6.85
N SER A 70 13.02 -10.22 -6.22
CA SER A 70 13.02 -10.37 -4.76
C SER A 70 13.12 -11.85 -4.36
N ASP A 71 13.69 -12.13 -3.18
CA ASP A 71 13.88 -13.50 -2.68
C ASP A 71 12.55 -14.18 -2.36
N ASN A 72 11.55 -13.38 -1.99
CA ASN A 72 10.20 -13.80 -1.68
C ASN A 72 9.19 -12.65 -1.88
N HIS A 73 7.90 -12.96 -1.78
CA HIS A 73 6.82 -12.01 -2.07
C HIS A 73 5.82 -11.92 -0.91
N PHE A 74 6.29 -11.97 0.33
CA PHE A 74 5.44 -11.86 1.50
C PHE A 74 4.87 -10.45 1.65
N ASN A 75 3.63 -10.38 2.14
CA ASN A 75 3.09 -9.17 2.73
C ASN A 75 3.53 -9.06 4.20
N CYS A 76 3.51 -7.85 4.76
CA CYS A 76 3.81 -7.68 6.17
C CYS A 76 2.83 -8.48 7.05
N PRO A 77 3.22 -8.89 8.27
CA PRO A 77 2.38 -9.71 9.14
C PRO A 77 0.99 -9.12 9.41
N VAL A 78 0.88 -7.79 9.47
CA VAL A 78 -0.41 -7.12 9.64
C VAL A 78 -1.32 -7.38 8.42
N VAL A 79 -0.84 -7.21 7.20
CA VAL A 79 -1.63 -7.51 5.98
C VAL A 79 -1.94 -9.00 5.88
N ALA A 80 -0.99 -9.85 6.28
CA ALA A 80 -1.13 -11.30 6.19
C ALA A 80 -2.18 -11.89 7.14
N TYR A 81 -2.31 -11.36 8.37
CA TYR A 81 -3.05 -12.04 9.44
C TYR A 81 -4.04 -11.14 10.19
N TYR A 82 -4.15 -9.87 9.86
CA TYR A 82 -4.99 -8.93 10.60
C TYR A 82 -6.49 -9.28 10.63
N PRO A 83 -7.07 -9.91 9.59
CA PRO A 83 -8.45 -10.40 9.66
C PRO A 83 -8.72 -11.36 10.82
N GLU A 84 -7.78 -12.24 11.16
CA GLU A 84 -7.88 -13.13 12.33
C GLU A 84 -7.94 -12.34 13.64
N LEU A 85 -7.09 -11.31 13.75
CA LEU A 85 -7.07 -10.44 14.92
C LEU A 85 -8.37 -9.65 15.06
N LEU A 86 -8.92 -9.14 13.96
CA LEU A 86 -10.21 -8.45 13.95
C LEU A 86 -11.33 -9.35 14.44
N LYS A 87 -11.41 -10.58 13.92
CA LYS A 87 -12.40 -11.57 14.33
C LYS A 87 -12.30 -11.92 15.82
N ALA A 88 -11.06 -12.08 16.31
CA ALA A 88 -10.82 -12.40 17.72
C ALA A 88 -11.20 -11.26 18.69
N ASN A 89 -11.14 -10.01 18.24
CA ASN A 89 -11.33 -8.82 19.08
C ASN A 89 -12.67 -8.10 18.86
N ASN A 90 -13.46 -8.51 17.87
CA ASN A 90 -14.78 -7.92 17.60
C ASN A 90 -15.88 -8.99 17.71
N GLN A 91 -16.65 -8.96 18.79
CA GLN A 91 -17.73 -9.92 19.06
C GLN A 91 -18.88 -9.90 18.04
N ARG A 92 -18.97 -8.85 17.22
CA ARG A 92 -19.97 -8.74 16.13
C ARG A 92 -19.58 -9.53 14.89
N LEU A 93 -18.32 -9.95 14.76
CA LEU A 93 -17.81 -10.76 13.66
C LEU A 93 -17.94 -12.26 13.98
N ASN A 94 -18.48 -13.02 13.05
CA ASN A 94 -18.65 -14.47 13.17
C ASN A 94 -18.52 -15.14 11.80
N ASP A 95 -18.54 -16.48 11.76
CA ASP A 95 -18.38 -17.25 10.52
C ASP A 95 -19.49 -17.02 9.47
N GLY A 96 -20.62 -16.49 9.89
CA GLY A 96 -21.73 -16.18 8.99
C GLY A 96 -21.63 -14.84 8.29
N ASN A 97 -20.94 -13.86 8.90
CA ASN A 97 -20.89 -12.49 8.39
C ASN A 97 -19.48 -11.98 8.07
N PHE A 98 -18.42 -12.75 8.38
CA PHE A 98 -17.02 -12.33 8.15
C PHE A 98 -16.22 -13.43 7.46
N ILE A 99 -15.93 -13.20 6.19
CA ILE A 99 -15.22 -14.14 5.31
C ILE A 99 -13.78 -13.66 5.14
N HIS A 100 -12.81 -14.40 5.68
CA HIS A 100 -11.40 -14.01 5.74
C HIS A 100 -10.45 -15.14 5.32
N PRO A 101 -10.60 -15.68 4.08
CA PRO A 101 -9.76 -16.76 3.62
C PRO A 101 -8.31 -16.33 3.46
N TYR A 102 -7.39 -17.30 3.53
CA TYR A 102 -5.98 -17.09 3.18
C TYR A 102 -5.80 -17.14 1.67
N LEU A 103 -5.33 -16.04 1.08
CA LEU A 103 -5.08 -15.93 -0.34
C LEU A 103 -3.60 -15.74 -0.64
N ASP A 104 -3.13 -16.50 -1.63
CA ASP A 104 -1.83 -16.38 -2.26
C ASP A 104 -2.04 -15.91 -3.71
N LEU A 105 -1.75 -14.63 -3.97
CA LEU A 105 -1.95 -14.04 -5.29
C LEU A 105 -0.91 -14.51 -6.32
N ASN A 106 0.20 -15.10 -5.90
CA ASN A 106 1.20 -15.64 -6.82
C ASN A 106 0.69 -16.89 -7.57
N ARG A 107 -0.36 -17.53 -7.05
CA ARG A 107 -0.90 -18.78 -7.59
C ARG A 107 -2.38 -18.68 -7.90
N GLU A 108 -2.74 -18.25 -9.12
CA GLU A 108 -4.14 -18.12 -9.57
C GLU A 108 -4.97 -19.39 -9.26
N LYS A 109 -4.38 -20.59 -9.47
CA LYS A 109 -5.06 -21.86 -9.18
C LYS A 109 -5.41 -22.02 -7.69
N ASN A 110 -4.57 -21.52 -6.80
CA ASN A 110 -4.83 -21.51 -5.36
C ASN A 110 -6.02 -20.59 -5.05
N VAL A 111 -6.02 -19.37 -5.60
CA VAL A 111 -7.14 -18.43 -5.44
C VAL A 111 -8.45 -19.04 -5.93
N VAL A 112 -8.46 -19.73 -7.10
CA VAL A 112 -9.64 -20.44 -7.60
C VAL A 112 -10.12 -21.52 -6.63
N SER A 113 -9.21 -22.31 -6.06
CA SER A 113 -9.56 -23.37 -5.10
C SER A 113 -10.20 -22.78 -3.85
N VAL A 114 -9.49 -21.88 -3.19
CA VAL A 114 -9.93 -21.25 -1.92
C VAL A 114 -11.27 -20.53 -2.10
N MET A 115 -11.41 -19.73 -3.17
CA MET A 115 -12.66 -19.00 -3.42
C MET A 115 -13.81 -19.91 -3.84
N THR A 116 -13.53 -21.08 -4.44
CA THR A 116 -14.56 -22.09 -4.68
C THR A 116 -15.10 -22.63 -3.37
N ASP A 117 -14.22 -23.02 -2.45
CA ASP A 117 -14.61 -23.56 -1.14
C ASP A 117 -15.43 -22.54 -0.35
N VAL A 118 -14.99 -21.26 -0.34
CA VAL A 118 -15.67 -20.15 0.32
C VAL A 118 -17.08 -19.91 -0.25
N LEU A 119 -17.24 -19.93 -1.58
CA LEU A 119 -18.48 -19.51 -2.25
C LEU A 119 -19.44 -20.66 -2.58
N THR A 120 -19.05 -21.90 -2.33
CA THR A 120 -19.94 -23.07 -2.53
C THR A 120 -21.23 -22.93 -1.72
N GLY A 121 -21.14 -22.46 -0.48
CA GLY A 121 -22.29 -22.20 0.39
C GLY A 121 -23.29 -21.15 -0.13
N TYR A 122 -22.83 -20.28 -1.04
CA TYR A 122 -23.63 -19.25 -1.69
C TYR A 122 -24.13 -19.68 -3.08
N GLY A 123 -24.01 -20.96 -3.44
CA GLY A 123 -24.50 -21.50 -4.70
C GLY A 123 -23.64 -21.19 -5.93
N VAL A 124 -22.44 -20.65 -5.75
CA VAL A 124 -21.52 -20.31 -6.85
C VAL A 124 -20.76 -21.55 -7.31
N LYS A 125 -20.78 -21.83 -8.60
CA LYS A 125 -20.09 -22.99 -9.20
C LYS A 125 -18.61 -22.68 -9.44
N LYS A 126 -17.75 -23.69 -9.31
CA LYS A 126 -16.31 -23.59 -9.60
C LYS A 126 -15.98 -22.97 -10.96
N SER A 127 -16.79 -23.25 -11.99
CA SER A 127 -16.61 -22.66 -13.32
C SER A 127 -16.77 -21.14 -13.32
N GLN A 128 -17.76 -20.62 -12.56
CA GLN A 128 -17.98 -19.17 -12.40
C GLN A 128 -16.83 -18.53 -11.60
N VAL A 129 -16.40 -19.17 -10.50
CA VAL A 129 -15.24 -18.71 -9.72
C VAL A 129 -13.99 -18.60 -10.60
N LYS A 130 -13.73 -19.60 -11.46
CA LYS A 130 -12.58 -19.56 -12.37
C LYS A 130 -12.62 -18.36 -13.32
N ILE A 131 -13.80 -18.03 -13.88
CA ILE A 131 -13.98 -16.85 -14.75
C ILE A 131 -13.76 -15.58 -13.94
N ALA A 132 -14.38 -15.46 -12.76
CA ALA A 132 -14.27 -14.30 -11.89
C ALA A 132 -12.82 -14.04 -11.42
N VAL A 133 -12.06 -15.08 -11.07
CA VAL A 133 -10.64 -14.96 -10.73
C VAL A 133 -9.84 -14.42 -11.91
N LYS A 134 -10.01 -14.98 -13.09
CA LYS A 134 -9.34 -14.49 -14.30
C LYS A 134 -9.65 -13.01 -14.58
N LYS A 135 -10.92 -12.62 -14.43
CA LYS A 135 -11.36 -11.23 -14.56
C LYS A 135 -10.69 -10.31 -13.53
N ALA A 136 -10.59 -10.78 -12.28
CA ALA A 136 -9.95 -10.03 -11.20
C ALA A 136 -8.45 -9.79 -11.45
N PHE A 137 -7.72 -10.81 -11.91
CA PHE A 137 -6.30 -10.67 -12.26
C PHE A 137 -6.08 -9.74 -13.45
N SER A 138 -6.94 -9.82 -14.49
CA SER A 138 -6.90 -8.87 -15.61
C SER A 138 -7.12 -7.44 -15.12
N ALA A 139 -8.16 -7.20 -14.33
CA ALA A 139 -8.45 -5.87 -13.78
C ALA A 139 -7.33 -5.32 -12.88
N LEU A 140 -6.65 -6.20 -12.12
CA LEU A 140 -5.48 -5.80 -11.33
C LEU A 140 -4.31 -5.39 -12.23
N SER A 141 -4.05 -6.12 -13.29
CA SER A 141 -3.02 -5.78 -14.27
C SER A 141 -3.30 -4.45 -14.96
N ASP A 142 -4.55 -4.25 -15.41
CA ASP A 142 -4.99 -3.00 -16.05
C ASP A 142 -4.84 -1.80 -15.10
N TYR A 143 -5.23 -1.96 -13.84
CA TYR A 143 -5.07 -0.92 -12.81
C TYR A 143 -3.61 -0.54 -12.59
N ARG A 144 -2.71 -1.53 -12.50
CA ARG A 144 -1.26 -1.29 -12.33
C ARG A 144 -0.67 -0.56 -13.54
N ASN A 145 -1.04 -0.98 -14.74
CA ASN A 145 -0.64 -0.32 -15.97
C ASN A 145 -1.15 1.13 -16.06
N GLU A 146 -2.38 1.37 -15.59
CA GLU A 146 -2.94 2.73 -15.56
C GLU A 146 -2.15 3.64 -14.61
N ILE A 147 -1.82 3.18 -13.39
CA ILE A 147 -0.99 3.92 -12.43
C ILE A 147 0.37 4.24 -13.05
N PHE A 148 1.04 3.24 -13.61
CA PHE A 148 2.34 3.40 -14.26
C PHE A 148 2.28 4.43 -15.39
N ASN A 149 1.29 4.33 -16.27
CA ASN A 149 1.11 5.27 -17.38
C ASN A 149 0.78 6.70 -16.90
N LYS A 150 -0.03 6.84 -15.84
CA LYS A 150 -0.31 8.14 -15.22
C LYS A 150 0.95 8.75 -14.61
N GLY A 151 1.74 7.95 -13.89
CA GLY A 151 3.01 8.37 -13.33
C GLY A 151 3.97 8.88 -14.40
N ASN A 152 4.12 8.14 -15.51
CA ASN A 152 4.97 8.56 -16.62
C ASN A 152 4.50 9.88 -17.25
N ARG A 153 3.20 10.10 -17.41
CA ARG A 153 2.69 11.38 -17.90
C ARG A 153 3.02 12.53 -16.96
N ILE A 154 2.94 12.32 -15.63
CA ILE A 154 3.33 13.33 -14.63
C ILE A 154 4.82 13.64 -14.73
N ILE A 155 5.67 12.61 -14.80
CA ILE A 155 7.12 12.73 -14.91
C ILE A 155 7.49 13.53 -16.18
N ASN A 156 6.96 13.16 -17.34
CA ASN A 156 7.24 13.83 -18.59
C ASN A 156 6.82 15.30 -18.56
N ARG A 157 5.60 15.59 -18.08
CA ARG A 157 5.11 16.96 -17.93
C ARG A 157 5.96 17.79 -16.95
N ALA A 158 6.43 17.18 -15.86
CA ALA A 158 7.31 17.86 -14.91
C ALA A 158 8.64 18.23 -15.59
N ARG A 159 9.23 17.34 -16.37
CA ARG A 159 10.46 17.57 -17.14
C ARG A 159 10.28 18.68 -18.18
N GLU A 160 9.19 18.65 -18.93
CA GLU A 160 8.85 19.72 -19.90
C GLU A 160 8.75 21.10 -19.23
N ASN A 161 8.32 21.15 -17.97
CA ASN A 161 8.19 22.37 -17.19
C ASN A 161 9.45 22.70 -16.34
N GLY A 162 10.51 21.93 -16.44
CA GLY A 162 11.72 22.11 -15.62
C GLY A 162 11.49 21.90 -14.12
N GLN A 163 10.45 21.16 -13.74
CA GLN A 163 10.13 20.89 -12.34
C GLN A 163 10.94 19.70 -11.80
N LYS A 164 11.42 19.82 -10.58
CA LYS A 164 11.96 18.71 -9.82
C LYS A 164 10.86 17.71 -9.43
N ILE A 165 11.21 16.45 -9.30
CA ILE A 165 10.26 15.36 -9.08
C ILE A 165 10.57 14.67 -7.75
N ILE A 166 9.56 14.49 -6.90
CA ILE A 166 9.65 13.67 -5.69
C ILE A 166 8.96 12.35 -5.93
N VAL A 167 9.70 11.27 -5.73
CA VAL A 167 9.12 9.93 -5.56
C VAL A 167 8.74 9.80 -4.09
N LEU A 168 7.44 9.90 -3.81
CA LEU A 168 6.89 9.72 -2.47
C LEU A 168 6.68 8.22 -2.23
N ALA A 169 7.69 7.61 -1.65
CA ALA A 169 7.79 6.17 -1.50
C ALA A 169 7.19 5.69 -0.17
N GLY A 170 6.47 4.59 -0.22
CA GLY A 170 5.83 4.02 0.96
C GLY A 170 5.19 2.67 0.64
N ARG A 171 4.08 2.40 1.27
CA ARG A 171 3.26 1.21 1.02
C ARG A 171 1.91 1.65 0.41
N PRO A 172 1.15 0.75 -0.23
CA PRO A 172 -0.08 1.13 -0.93
C PRO A 172 -1.06 1.99 -0.11
N TYR A 173 -1.15 1.78 1.19
CA TYR A 173 -2.04 2.57 2.05
C TYR A 173 -1.55 4.02 2.29
N HIS A 174 -0.29 4.35 1.98
CA HIS A 174 0.23 5.71 2.11
C HIS A 174 -0.35 6.70 1.07
N ILE A 175 -1.11 6.20 0.08
CA ILE A 175 -1.87 7.07 -0.83
C ILE A 175 -3.21 7.52 -0.23
N ASP A 176 -3.70 6.84 0.82
CA ASP A 176 -4.90 7.24 1.53
C ASP A 176 -4.74 8.64 2.15
N LYS A 177 -5.76 9.48 2.00
CA LYS A 177 -5.68 10.90 2.39
C LYS A 177 -5.56 11.11 3.90
N GLU A 178 -6.17 10.24 4.70
CA GLU A 178 -6.07 10.29 6.17
C GLU A 178 -4.67 9.87 6.62
N ILE A 179 -4.15 8.77 6.05
CA ILE A 179 -2.82 8.25 6.39
C ILE A 179 -1.71 9.17 5.88
N ASN A 180 -1.88 9.73 4.68
CA ASN A 180 -0.91 10.62 4.05
C ASN A 180 -0.85 12.02 4.70
N HIS A 181 -1.88 12.42 5.42
CA HIS A 181 -2.03 13.76 6.04
C HIS A 181 -1.81 14.93 5.08
N GLY A 182 -1.95 14.73 3.77
CA GLY A 182 -1.76 15.77 2.76
C GLY A 182 -0.30 16.07 2.41
N ILE A 183 0.65 15.21 2.74
CA ILE A 183 2.08 15.38 2.40
C ILE A 183 2.27 15.59 0.89
N HIS A 184 1.55 14.88 0.04
CA HIS A 184 1.61 15.08 -1.41
C HIS A 184 1.22 16.51 -1.83
N LYS A 185 0.21 17.11 -1.17
CA LYS A 185 -0.18 18.52 -1.42
C LYS A 185 0.88 19.50 -0.92
N LEU A 186 1.53 19.17 0.20
CA LEU A 186 2.63 19.96 0.72
C LEU A 186 3.80 19.95 -0.26
N ILE A 187 4.18 18.81 -0.84
CA ILE A 187 5.23 18.69 -1.85
C ILE A 187 4.88 19.54 -3.09
N THR A 188 3.67 19.42 -3.61
CA THR A 188 3.25 20.20 -4.79
C THR A 188 3.18 21.70 -4.50
N SER A 189 2.83 22.12 -3.27
CA SER A 189 2.85 23.53 -2.87
C SER A 189 4.25 24.15 -2.83
N LEU A 190 5.29 23.31 -2.81
CA LEU A 190 6.70 23.73 -2.92
C LEU A 190 7.20 23.76 -4.37
N GLY A 191 6.31 23.61 -5.36
CA GLY A 191 6.66 23.69 -6.78
C GLY A 191 7.16 22.41 -7.42
N MET A 192 7.20 21.29 -6.67
CA MET A 192 7.68 20.01 -7.17
C MET A 192 6.54 19.13 -7.69
N ALA A 193 6.81 18.30 -8.67
CA ALA A 193 5.93 17.21 -9.05
C ALA A 193 6.08 16.04 -8.07
N VAL A 194 5.03 15.25 -7.89
CA VAL A 194 5.05 14.08 -7.00
C VAL A 194 4.43 12.87 -7.67
N VAL A 195 5.11 11.73 -7.55
CA VAL A 195 4.62 10.41 -7.97
C VAL A 195 4.88 9.40 -6.85
N SER A 196 4.13 8.30 -6.80
CA SER A 196 4.43 7.19 -5.90
C SER A 196 5.52 6.27 -6.49
N GLU A 197 6.08 5.39 -5.66
CA GLU A 197 7.01 4.35 -6.11
C GLU A 197 6.42 3.44 -7.19
N ASP A 198 5.09 3.25 -7.21
CA ASP A 198 4.38 2.47 -8.24
C ASP A 198 4.64 2.97 -9.67
N ALA A 199 4.92 4.26 -9.83
CA ALA A 199 5.18 4.87 -11.12
C ALA A 199 6.59 4.59 -11.65
N VAL A 200 7.53 4.19 -10.80
CA VAL A 200 8.95 4.17 -11.13
C VAL A 200 9.67 2.86 -10.82
N PHE A 201 9.20 2.03 -9.88
CA PHE A 201 9.93 0.85 -9.44
C PHE A 201 10.25 -0.13 -10.57
N GLN A 202 9.42 -0.19 -11.61
CA GLN A 202 9.62 -1.06 -12.78
C GLN A 202 10.85 -0.67 -13.61
N TYR A 203 11.35 0.54 -13.48
CA TYR A 203 12.57 1.02 -14.14
C TYR A 203 13.84 0.72 -13.34
N GLY A 204 13.69 0.45 -12.04
CA GLY A 204 14.81 0.10 -11.18
C GLY A 204 15.19 -1.37 -11.33
N HIS A 205 16.48 -1.64 -11.27
CA HIS A 205 16.97 -3.00 -11.11
C HIS A 205 16.98 -3.38 -9.63
N TYR A 206 17.04 -4.68 -9.36
CA TYR A 206 17.22 -5.18 -8.01
C TYR A 206 18.59 -4.73 -7.50
N PRO A 207 18.67 -3.87 -6.48
CA PRO A 207 19.91 -3.68 -5.79
C PRO A 207 20.23 -4.99 -5.05
N ASP A 208 21.48 -5.28 -4.83
CA ASP A 208 21.90 -6.40 -3.97
C ASP A 208 21.86 -5.91 -2.49
N PRO A 209 20.73 -6.01 -1.79
CA PRO A 209 20.61 -5.46 -0.45
C PRO A 209 21.38 -6.33 0.55
N HIS A 210 21.87 -5.69 1.62
CA HIS A 210 22.57 -6.39 2.70
C HIS A 210 21.63 -7.24 3.57
N VAL A 211 20.34 -7.21 3.30
CA VAL A 211 19.29 -7.93 4.02
C VAL A 211 18.48 -8.82 3.08
N LEU A 212 17.88 -9.89 3.62
CA LEU A 212 16.99 -10.73 2.85
C LEU A 212 15.79 -9.93 2.33
N ASN A 213 15.66 -9.85 1.01
CA ASN A 213 14.60 -9.11 0.33
C ASN A 213 13.36 -9.96 0.13
N GLN A 214 12.55 -10.10 1.18
CA GLN A 214 11.41 -11.02 1.19
C GLN A 214 10.02 -10.36 1.20
N TRP A 215 9.97 -9.01 1.25
CA TRP A 215 8.73 -8.27 1.40
C TRP A 215 8.39 -7.54 0.10
N SER A 216 7.25 -7.87 -0.54
CA SER A 216 6.88 -7.34 -1.86
C SER A 216 6.96 -5.82 -1.97
N TYR A 217 6.34 -5.10 -1.05
CA TYR A 217 6.31 -3.64 -1.11
C TYR A 217 7.63 -2.98 -0.71
N HIS A 218 8.45 -3.64 0.08
CA HIS A 218 9.80 -3.14 0.44
C HIS A 218 10.76 -3.34 -0.72
N ALA A 219 10.67 -4.45 -1.44
CA ALA A 219 11.41 -4.66 -2.68
C ALA A 219 11.14 -3.54 -3.71
N ARG A 220 9.90 -3.07 -3.81
CA ARG A 220 9.56 -1.91 -4.66
C ARG A 220 10.28 -0.63 -4.21
N LEU A 221 10.41 -0.41 -2.89
CA LEU A 221 11.11 0.78 -2.36
C LEU A 221 12.58 0.75 -2.75
N TYR A 222 13.25 -0.40 -2.66
CA TYR A 222 14.65 -0.55 -3.07
C TYR A 222 14.83 -0.27 -4.56
N ARG A 223 13.97 -0.83 -5.41
CA ARG A 223 13.99 -0.61 -6.85
C ARG A 223 13.72 0.84 -7.22
N ALA A 224 12.73 1.47 -6.58
CA ALA A 224 12.44 2.89 -6.77
C ALA A 224 13.62 3.77 -6.34
N ALA A 225 14.25 3.47 -5.20
CA ALA A 225 15.45 4.17 -4.73
C ALA A 225 16.59 4.04 -5.75
N GLN A 226 16.85 2.83 -6.21
CA GLN A 226 17.90 2.59 -7.21
C GLN A 226 17.61 3.36 -8.51
N TYR A 227 16.38 3.36 -9.01
CA TYR A 227 16.02 4.16 -10.18
C TYR A 227 16.26 5.66 -9.95
N VAL A 228 15.85 6.20 -8.80
CA VAL A 228 16.06 7.61 -8.44
C VAL A 228 17.54 7.98 -8.46
N THR A 229 18.44 7.06 -8.11
CA THR A 229 19.89 7.34 -8.18
C THR A 229 20.40 7.65 -9.59
N THR A 230 19.71 7.17 -10.61
CA THR A 230 20.06 7.38 -12.02
C THR A 230 19.44 8.64 -12.63
N GLN A 231 18.55 9.33 -11.89
CA GLN A 231 17.77 10.46 -12.40
C GLN A 231 18.20 11.77 -11.71
N PRO A 232 18.83 12.73 -12.43
CA PRO A 232 19.31 13.97 -11.81
C PRO A 232 18.18 14.85 -11.26
N ASP A 233 17.01 14.80 -11.87
CA ASP A 233 15.83 15.62 -11.56
C ASP A 233 14.91 15.02 -10.47
N MET A 234 15.26 13.85 -9.93
CA MET A 234 14.45 13.13 -8.94
C MET A 234 15.12 13.02 -7.57
N GLN A 235 14.29 13.06 -6.52
CA GLN A 235 14.64 12.67 -5.16
C GLN A 235 13.55 11.76 -4.59
N LEU A 236 13.92 10.94 -3.60
CA LEU A 236 12.99 10.06 -2.90
C LEU A 236 12.71 10.58 -1.49
N VAL A 237 11.43 10.61 -1.14
CA VAL A 237 10.95 10.88 0.21
C VAL A 237 10.21 9.65 0.70
N GLN A 238 10.69 9.02 1.76
CA GLN A 238 10.09 7.80 2.30
C GLN A 238 9.14 8.10 3.43
N LEU A 239 7.91 7.58 3.32
CA LEU A 239 6.91 7.58 4.39
C LEU A 239 7.07 6.32 5.23
N VAL A 240 7.14 6.49 6.55
CA VAL A 240 7.33 5.39 7.50
C VAL A 240 6.40 5.53 8.71
N SER A 241 6.01 4.41 9.30
CA SER A 241 5.24 4.36 10.54
C SER A 241 6.14 4.15 11.76
N PHE A 242 5.80 4.76 12.89
CA PHE A 242 6.60 4.69 14.12
C PHE A 242 6.76 3.27 14.65
N GLY A 243 5.69 2.48 14.68
CA GLY A 243 5.66 1.13 15.23
C GLY A 243 6.05 0.03 14.25
N CYS A 244 6.49 0.37 13.02
CA CYS A 244 6.76 -0.63 12.00
C CYS A 244 8.21 -1.17 12.06
N GLY A 245 8.40 -2.37 12.60
CA GLY A 245 9.73 -3.02 12.66
C GLY A 245 10.35 -3.29 11.28
N ILE A 246 9.53 -3.52 10.25
CA ILE A 246 10.03 -3.73 8.89
C ILE A 246 10.58 -2.41 8.31
N ASP A 247 9.95 -1.27 8.65
CA ASP A 247 10.46 0.04 8.22
C ASP A 247 11.84 0.35 8.80
N ALA A 248 12.15 -0.13 10.00
CA ALA A 248 13.46 0.08 10.60
C ALA A 248 14.59 -0.49 9.73
N ILE A 249 14.37 -1.66 9.11
CA ILE A 249 15.32 -2.28 8.18
C ILE A 249 15.28 -1.58 6.82
N THR A 250 14.08 -1.36 6.28
CA THR A 250 13.91 -0.80 4.94
C THR A 250 14.46 0.62 4.82
N THR A 251 14.35 1.41 5.89
CA THR A 251 14.89 2.79 5.88
C THR A 251 16.41 2.83 5.77
N ASP A 252 17.10 1.91 6.39
CA ASP A 252 18.56 1.84 6.34
C ASP A 252 19.02 1.42 4.94
N GLU A 253 18.41 0.40 4.35
CA GLU A 253 18.71 -0.04 2.98
C GLU A 253 18.42 1.06 1.93
N VAL A 254 17.25 1.70 2.00
CA VAL A 254 16.90 2.80 1.08
C VAL A 254 17.88 3.97 1.23
N ARG A 255 18.29 4.30 2.46
CA ARG A 255 19.29 5.33 2.71
C ARG A 255 20.63 4.98 2.05
N GLU A 256 21.11 3.77 2.26
CA GLU A 256 22.39 3.33 1.70
C GLU A 256 22.36 3.34 0.17
N ILE A 257 21.30 2.84 -0.46
CA ILE A 257 21.13 2.90 -1.92
C ILE A 257 21.25 4.35 -2.41
N LEU A 258 20.57 5.29 -1.77
CA LEU A 258 20.55 6.70 -2.20
C LEU A 258 21.89 7.40 -1.92
N GLU A 259 22.40 7.32 -0.69
CA GLU A 259 23.58 8.06 -0.25
C GLU A 259 24.86 7.54 -0.93
N SER A 260 24.96 6.23 -1.21
CA SER A 260 26.10 5.66 -1.98
C SER A 260 26.26 6.26 -3.38
N LYS A 261 25.19 6.86 -3.92
CA LYS A 261 25.18 7.53 -5.22
C LYS A 261 25.03 9.05 -5.12
N GLY A 262 25.25 9.60 -3.94
CA GLY A 262 25.21 11.04 -3.69
C GLY A 262 23.81 11.65 -3.69
N LYS A 263 22.73 10.84 -3.60
CA LYS A 263 21.37 11.35 -3.42
C LYS A 263 21.10 11.66 -1.95
N LEU A 264 20.14 12.56 -1.73
CA LEU A 264 19.69 12.85 -0.36
C LEU A 264 18.67 11.82 0.08
N TYR A 265 18.76 11.38 1.33
CA TYR A 265 17.71 10.57 1.94
C TYR A 265 16.82 11.42 2.83
N THR A 266 15.53 11.41 2.58
CA THR A 266 14.53 12.12 3.38
C THR A 266 13.45 11.16 3.85
N GLN A 267 13.33 11.02 5.17
CA GLN A 267 12.33 10.18 5.82
C GLN A 267 11.30 11.06 6.53
N LEU A 268 10.03 10.78 6.31
CA LEU A 268 8.91 11.39 7.02
C LEU A 268 8.19 10.32 7.83
N LYS A 269 8.20 10.47 9.14
CA LYS A 269 7.44 9.61 10.05
C LYS A 269 6.01 10.11 10.13
N ILE A 270 5.07 9.25 9.81
CA ILE A 270 3.63 9.51 9.82
C ILE A 270 2.91 8.46 10.65
N ASP A 271 2.00 8.91 11.49
CA ASP A 271 1.10 8.09 12.29
C ASP A 271 -0.21 8.87 12.53
N GLU A 272 -0.88 8.61 13.65
CA GLU A 272 -2.14 9.25 14.04
C GLU A 272 -2.02 10.75 14.29
N ILE A 273 -0.81 11.23 14.56
CA ILE A 273 -0.56 12.64 14.92
C ILE A 273 -0.45 13.48 13.65
N ASN A 274 -1.39 14.37 13.49
CA ASN A 274 -1.48 15.26 12.33
C ASN A 274 -0.71 16.59 12.58
N ASN A 275 0.61 16.51 12.74
CA ASN A 275 1.46 17.70 12.79
C ASN A 275 2.44 17.73 11.62
N LEU A 276 2.05 18.44 10.56
CA LEU A 276 2.88 18.61 9.38
C LEU A 276 4.05 19.58 9.53
N GLY A 277 4.22 20.22 10.69
CA GLY A 277 5.30 21.19 10.89
C GLY A 277 6.69 20.60 10.63
N ALA A 278 6.98 19.46 11.23
CA ALA A 278 8.25 18.76 11.03
C ALA A 278 8.43 18.29 9.56
N ALA A 279 7.39 17.76 8.95
CA ALA A 279 7.41 17.37 7.54
C ALA A 279 7.70 18.56 6.64
N LYS A 280 7.07 19.72 6.89
CA LYS A 280 7.28 20.96 6.16
C LYS A 280 8.71 21.47 6.22
N ILE A 281 9.31 21.43 7.42
CA ILE A 281 10.72 21.83 7.61
C ILE A 281 11.64 20.89 6.81
N ARG A 282 11.48 19.58 6.95
CA ARG A 282 12.30 18.60 6.23
C ARG A 282 12.18 18.74 4.71
N LEU A 283 10.97 18.92 4.18
CA LEU A 283 10.76 19.10 2.75
C LEU A 283 11.37 20.43 2.24
N ARG A 284 11.27 21.53 3.00
CA ARG A 284 11.93 22.79 2.65
C ARG A 284 13.46 22.67 2.66
N SER A 285 14.04 21.96 3.62
CA SER A 285 15.48 21.69 3.65
C SER A 285 15.89 20.83 2.45
N LEU A 286 15.07 19.84 2.06
CA LEU A 286 15.32 19.04 0.87
C LEU A 286 15.32 19.92 -0.39
N VAL A 287 14.33 20.81 -0.56
CA VAL A 287 14.26 21.73 -1.71
C VAL A 287 15.51 22.59 -1.77
N ALA A 288 15.90 23.25 -0.67
CA ALA A 288 17.09 24.08 -0.62
C ALA A 288 18.34 23.29 -1.03
N ALA A 289 18.52 22.09 -0.49
CA ALA A 289 19.67 21.26 -0.83
C ALA A 289 19.66 20.73 -2.30
N MET A 290 18.46 20.62 -2.90
CA MET A 290 18.33 20.31 -4.34
C MET A 290 18.67 21.52 -5.25
N ASP A 291 18.51 22.74 -4.75
CA ASP A 291 18.82 23.97 -5.50
C ASP A 291 20.31 24.31 -5.48
N GLU A 292 21.03 23.85 -4.46
CA GLU A 292 22.48 24.03 -4.31
C GLU A 292 23.32 23.02 -5.11
N ARG A 293 22.72 21.95 -5.61
CA ARG A 293 23.39 20.88 -6.37
C ARG A 293 23.10 20.98 -7.86
#